data_ae60757d4e3ec4c80f82d853103462d1
#
_entry.id   ae60757d4e3ec4c80f82d853103462d1
#
_cell.length_a   1.000
_cell.length_b   1.000
_cell.length_c   1.000
_cell.angle_alpha   90.00
_cell.angle_beta   90.00
_cell.angle_gamma   90.00
#
_symmetry.space_group_name_H-M   'P 1'
#
loop_
_entity.id
_entity.type
_entity.pdbx_description
1 polymer ?
#
loop_
_entity_poly.entity_id
_entity_poly.type
_entity_poly.pdbx_seq_one_letter_code
_entity_poly.pdbx_strand_id
1 'polypeptide(L)'
;MSTFVVLAACSNEIEDPLNWDIESFDYMNQEEEQVSLADLNGKVWMADFVFTSCETVCPPMTFNMSKLNDALVEEGVEDVQFVSFSVDPTVDTPEKIKAFMADYDLANADWQFLTGYSQEEIETFAQENFKALVRKPEEGTQVDHATWFYLVDQDGKIVKAYPGFQDVPYEDIINDIKILQKS
;
A
#
# COMPACT_ATOMS: atom_id res chain seq x y z
N MET A 1 -37.03 -28.74 -24.11
CA MET A 1 -36.32 -28.34 -22.90
C MET A 1 -35.02 -27.65 -23.36
N SER A 2 -34.99 -26.32 -23.34
CA SER A 2 -33.77 -25.54 -23.70
C SER A 2 -32.95 -25.30 -22.44
N THR A 3 -31.77 -25.89 -22.40
CA THR A 3 -30.81 -25.68 -21.31
C THR A 3 -30.09 -24.37 -21.57
N PHE A 4 -30.37 -23.34 -20.78
CA PHE A 4 -29.56 -22.10 -20.75
C PHE A 4 -28.27 -22.42 -20.02
N VAL A 5 -27.16 -22.45 -20.76
CA VAL A 5 -25.82 -22.42 -20.19
C VAL A 5 -25.52 -20.93 -19.85
N VAL A 6 -25.57 -20.61 -18.58
CA VAL A 6 -25.04 -19.33 -18.09
C VAL A 6 -23.52 -19.45 -18.12
N LEU A 7 -22.89 -18.84 -19.12
CA LEU A 7 -21.46 -18.58 -19.13
C LEU A 7 -21.23 -17.48 -18.08
N ALA A 8 -20.67 -17.85 -16.94
CA ALA A 8 -20.05 -16.87 -16.04
C ALA A 8 -18.86 -16.28 -16.81
N ALA A 9 -19.01 -15.08 -17.34
CA ALA A 9 -17.91 -14.29 -17.85
C ALA A 9 -17.07 -13.91 -16.61
N CYS A 10 -15.87 -14.46 -16.46
CA CYS A 10 -14.86 -13.86 -15.61
C CYS A 10 -14.59 -12.48 -16.21
N SER A 11 -14.99 -11.41 -15.53
CA SER A 11 -14.65 -10.06 -15.97
C SER A 11 -13.11 -9.93 -15.85
N ASN A 12 -12.46 -9.58 -16.95
CA ASN A 12 -11.02 -9.29 -16.98
C ASN A 12 -10.75 -7.82 -16.61
N GLU A 13 -11.66 -7.17 -15.95
CA GLU A 13 -11.58 -5.75 -15.57
C GLU A 13 -11.91 -5.59 -14.08
N ILE A 14 -11.25 -4.64 -13.45
CA ILE A 14 -11.56 -4.23 -12.06
C ILE A 14 -12.98 -3.67 -12.02
N GLU A 15 -13.80 -4.19 -11.11
CA GLU A 15 -15.16 -3.71 -10.91
C GLU A 15 -15.16 -2.38 -10.16
N ASP A 16 -15.84 -1.36 -10.71
CA ASP A 16 -15.98 -0.01 -10.13
C ASP A 16 -14.64 0.62 -9.69
N PRO A 17 -13.66 0.80 -10.61
CA PRO A 17 -12.35 1.34 -10.24
C PRO A 17 -12.43 2.80 -9.82
N LEU A 18 -11.64 3.18 -8.81
CA LEU A 18 -11.57 4.55 -8.29
C LEU A 18 -10.95 5.52 -9.30
N ASN A 19 -9.91 5.09 -10.02
CA ASN A 19 -9.17 5.87 -11.03
C ASN A 19 -8.64 7.21 -10.50
N TRP A 20 -8.12 7.24 -9.28
CA TRP A 20 -7.51 8.45 -8.71
C TRP A 20 -6.07 8.58 -9.17
N ASP A 21 -5.72 9.73 -9.72
CA ASP A 21 -4.35 10.06 -10.09
C ASP A 21 -3.52 10.33 -8.82
N ILE A 22 -2.26 9.90 -8.82
CA ILE A 22 -1.28 10.22 -7.79
C ILE A 22 -0.36 11.30 -8.35
N GLU A 23 -0.18 12.39 -7.61
CA GLU A 23 0.81 13.42 -7.95
C GLU A 23 2.23 12.88 -7.84
N SER A 24 3.13 13.42 -8.66
CA SER A 24 4.53 13.03 -8.63
C SER A 24 5.14 13.29 -7.25
N PHE A 25 5.87 12.31 -6.75
CA PHE A 25 6.65 12.40 -5.52
C PHE A 25 8.06 11.86 -5.75
N ASP A 26 8.98 12.22 -4.85
CA ASP A 26 10.36 11.75 -4.82
C ASP A 26 10.80 11.76 -3.35
N TYR A 27 10.76 10.58 -2.70
CA TYR A 27 10.94 10.41 -1.27
C TYR A 27 12.05 9.42 -0.95
N MET A 28 12.66 9.55 0.22
CA MET A 28 13.71 8.66 0.69
C MET A 28 13.12 7.36 1.24
N ASN A 29 13.70 6.22 0.87
CA ASN A 29 13.34 4.93 1.45
C ASN A 29 14.21 4.57 2.68
N GLN A 30 13.98 3.39 3.24
CA GLN A 30 14.74 2.85 4.38
C GLN A 30 16.22 2.60 4.06
N GLU A 31 16.61 2.49 2.80
CA GLU A 31 18.01 2.31 2.36
C GLU A 31 18.71 3.65 2.05
N GLU A 32 18.06 4.78 2.36
CA GLU A 32 18.50 6.13 2.04
C GLU A 32 18.59 6.40 0.51
N GLU A 33 17.83 5.65 -0.28
CA GLU A 33 17.71 5.84 -1.72
C GLU A 33 16.46 6.65 -2.03
N GLN A 34 16.51 7.45 -3.12
CA GLN A 34 15.35 8.18 -3.61
C GLN A 34 14.43 7.23 -4.39
N VAL A 35 13.15 7.28 -4.08
CA VAL A 35 12.09 6.54 -4.76
C VAL A 35 11.03 7.52 -5.22
N SER A 36 10.80 7.57 -6.51
CA SER A 36 9.79 8.42 -7.13
C SER A 36 8.60 7.62 -7.66
N LEU A 37 7.50 8.30 -7.93
CA LEU A 37 6.36 7.68 -8.64
C LEU A 37 6.81 7.09 -10.00
N ALA A 38 7.78 7.72 -10.68
CA ALA A 38 8.29 7.24 -11.96
C ALA A 38 9.03 5.89 -11.85
N ASP A 39 9.65 5.58 -10.70
CA ASP A 39 10.32 4.30 -10.47
C ASP A 39 9.32 3.14 -10.27
N LEU A 40 8.06 3.48 -9.95
CA LEU A 40 6.95 2.54 -9.79
C LEU A 40 6.16 2.33 -11.09
N ASN A 41 6.40 3.12 -12.15
CA ASN A 41 5.71 2.99 -13.42
C ASN A 41 5.92 1.60 -14.03
N GLY A 42 4.86 1.05 -14.58
CA GLY A 42 4.85 -0.30 -15.16
C GLY A 42 4.74 -1.44 -14.15
N LYS A 43 4.61 -1.11 -12.85
CA LYS A 43 4.43 -2.09 -11.77
C LYS A 43 3.06 -1.94 -11.14
N VAL A 44 2.48 -3.06 -10.69
CA VAL A 44 1.35 -3.07 -9.79
C VAL A 44 1.89 -2.97 -8.37
N TRP A 45 1.32 -2.09 -7.55
CA TRP A 45 1.80 -1.92 -6.18
C TRP A 45 0.69 -1.67 -5.18
N MET A 46 0.98 -2.06 -3.94
CA MET A 46 0.11 -1.83 -2.79
C MET A 46 0.68 -0.71 -1.94
N ALA A 47 -0.17 0.22 -1.51
CA ALA A 47 0.22 1.32 -0.63
C ALA A 47 -0.52 1.27 0.71
N ASP A 48 0.16 1.75 1.77
CA ASP A 48 -0.45 2.06 3.06
C ASP A 48 0.24 3.23 3.76
N PHE A 49 -0.36 3.66 4.87
CA PHE A 49 0.13 4.73 5.73
C PHE A 49 0.36 4.19 7.13
N VAL A 50 1.60 4.16 7.59
CA VAL A 50 2.01 3.57 8.87
C VAL A 50 3.12 4.39 9.53
N PHE A 51 3.46 4.11 10.78
CA PHE A 51 4.61 4.69 11.48
C PHE A 51 5.18 3.73 12.52
N THR A 52 6.49 3.84 12.75
CA THR A 52 7.23 2.83 13.54
C THR A 52 6.88 2.81 15.01
N SER A 53 6.41 3.92 15.58
CA SER A 53 6.05 4.04 17.01
C SER A 53 4.54 3.87 17.27
N CYS A 54 3.78 3.36 16.31
CA CYS A 54 2.36 3.04 16.48
C CYS A 54 2.19 1.82 17.40
N GLU A 55 1.37 1.97 18.42
CA GLU A 55 1.12 0.91 19.42
C GLU A 55 -0.16 0.10 19.15
N THR A 56 -0.97 0.49 18.16
CA THR A 56 -2.33 -0.04 18.00
C THR A 56 -2.59 -0.69 16.65
N VAL A 57 -2.73 0.10 15.58
CA VAL A 57 -3.21 -0.38 14.26
C VAL A 57 -2.11 -0.72 13.27
N CYS A 58 -0.95 -0.04 13.32
CA CYS A 58 0.13 -0.32 12.36
C CYS A 58 0.72 -1.73 12.49
N PRO A 59 1.00 -2.28 13.70
CA PRO A 59 1.52 -3.64 13.80
C PRO A 59 0.63 -4.68 13.11
N PRO A 60 -0.70 -4.77 13.36
CA PRO A 60 -1.55 -5.68 12.62
C PRO A 60 -1.70 -5.33 11.12
N MET A 61 -1.65 -4.05 10.71
CA MET A 61 -1.67 -3.69 9.30
C MET A 61 -0.42 -4.18 8.58
N THR A 62 0.77 -3.92 9.12
CA THR A 62 2.03 -4.39 8.53
C THR A 62 2.09 -5.92 8.47
N PHE A 63 1.60 -6.60 9.52
CA PHE A 63 1.46 -8.06 9.51
C PHE A 63 0.50 -8.55 8.42
N ASN A 64 -0.63 -7.88 8.22
CA ASN A 64 -1.59 -8.22 7.17
C ASN A 64 -1.00 -8.00 5.78
N MET A 65 -0.22 -6.93 5.59
CA MET A 65 0.47 -6.68 4.32
C MET A 65 1.55 -7.74 4.05
N SER A 66 2.31 -8.16 5.07
CA SER A 66 3.25 -9.28 4.97
C SER A 66 2.53 -10.58 4.57
N LYS A 67 1.40 -10.88 5.19
CA LYS A 67 0.57 -12.04 4.79
C LYS A 67 0.06 -11.97 3.37
N LEU A 68 -0.27 -10.76 2.88
CA LEU A 68 -0.64 -10.58 1.47
C LEU A 68 0.52 -10.93 0.56
N ASN A 69 1.73 -10.47 0.88
CA ASN A 69 2.94 -10.83 0.15
C ASN A 69 3.14 -12.35 0.10
N ASP A 70 3.04 -13.03 1.25
CA ASP A 70 3.18 -14.49 1.32
C ASP A 70 2.13 -15.20 0.46
N ALA A 71 0.87 -14.74 0.51
CA ALA A 71 -0.20 -15.31 -0.29
C ALA A 71 0.00 -15.09 -1.80
N LEU A 72 0.54 -13.94 -2.22
CA LEU A 72 0.91 -13.68 -3.61
C LEU A 72 2.00 -14.63 -4.09
N VAL A 73 3.03 -14.85 -3.27
CA VAL A 73 4.10 -15.82 -3.57
C VAL A 73 3.55 -17.25 -3.69
N GLU A 74 2.67 -17.68 -2.78
CA GLU A 74 2.02 -19.00 -2.82
C GLU A 74 1.18 -19.19 -4.09
N GLU A 75 0.53 -18.12 -4.57
CA GLU A 75 -0.27 -18.11 -5.80
C GLU A 75 0.55 -17.91 -7.09
N GLY A 76 1.89 -17.79 -6.96
CA GLY A 76 2.81 -17.57 -8.08
C GLY A 76 2.64 -16.20 -8.75
N VAL A 77 2.18 -15.19 -8.00
CA VAL A 77 2.06 -13.80 -8.44
C VAL A 77 3.34 -13.08 -8.08
N GLU A 78 4.08 -12.68 -9.08
CA GLU A 78 5.38 -11.99 -8.96
C GLU A 78 5.25 -10.51 -9.35
N ASP A 79 6.31 -9.73 -9.15
CA ASP A 79 6.43 -8.33 -9.59
C ASP A 79 5.36 -7.38 -8.99
N VAL A 80 4.96 -7.61 -7.74
CA VAL A 80 4.12 -6.69 -6.96
C VAL A 80 5.01 -5.95 -5.97
N GLN A 81 4.97 -4.62 -5.99
CA GLN A 81 5.67 -3.81 -5.00
C GLN A 81 4.78 -3.41 -3.83
N PHE A 82 5.40 -3.20 -2.68
CA PHE A 82 4.75 -2.66 -1.49
C PHE A 82 5.40 -1.32 -1.15
N VAL A 83 4.56 -0.31 -0.89
CA VAL A 83 5.00 1.05 -0.59
C VAL A 83 4.28 1.54 0.66
N SER A 84 5.01 1.64 1.77
CA SER A 84 4.50 2.23 3.00
C SER A 84 4.98 3.67 3.13
N PHE A 85 4.06 4.59 3.38
CA PHE A 85 4.39 5.99 3.66
C PHE A 85 4.40 6.22 5.16
N SER A 86 5.54 6.68 5.71
CA SER A 86 5.60 7.09 7.12
C SER A 86 4.68 8.28 7.37
N VAL A 87 3.82 8.19 8.37
CA VAL A 87 2.98 9.31 8.81
C VAL A 87 3.58 10.07 10.00
N ASP A 88 4.75 9.66 10.46
CA ASP A 88 5.55 10.38 11.47
C ASP A 88 7.02 10.56 11.03
N PRO A 89 7.26 11.25 9.90
CA PRO A 89 8.59 11.37 9.30
C PRO A 89 9.62 12.07 10.21
N THR A 90 9.15 12.79 11.22
CA THR A 90 10.05 13.44 12.21
C THR A 90 10.65 12.44 13.19
N VAL A 91 10.05 11.27 13.36
CA VAL A 91 10.46 10.18 14.25
C VAL A 91 11.04 9.01 13.45
N ASP A 92 10.47 8.71 12.31
CA ASP A 92 10.80 7.56 11.46
C ASP A 92 12.04 7.84 10.61
N THR A 93 13.21 7.61 11.21
CA THR A 93 14.48 7.60 10.47
C THR A 93 14.66 6.29 9.71
N PRO A 94 15.48 6.23 8.65
CA PRO A 94 15.79 4.99 7.94
C PRO A 94 16.18 3.83 8.85
N GLU A 95 16.97 4.08 9.91
CA GLU A 95 17.39 3.05 10.86
C GLU A 95 16.21 2.51 11.68
N LYS A 96 15.28 3.37 12.11
CA LYS A 96 14.08 2.94 12.85
C LYS A 96 13.14 2.15 11.95
N ILE A 97 12.98 2.57 10.71
CA ILE A 97 12.18 1.86 9.72
C ILE A 97 12.77 0.46 9.46
N LYS A 98 14.10 0.34 9.26
CA LYS A 98 14.76 -0.96 9.12
C LYS A 98 14.53 -1.87 10.32
N ALA A 99 14.64 -1.33 11.53
CA ALA A 99 14.39 -2.08 12.75
C ALA A 99 12.92 -2.56 12.83
N PHE A 100 11.98 -1.69 12.49
CA PHE A 100 10.56 -2.03 12.43
C PHE A 100 10.27 -3.13 11.38
N MET A 101 10.80 -2.99 10.17
CA MET A 101 10.61 -3.98 9.10
C MET A 101 11.18 -5.36 9.45
N ALA A 102 12.29 -5.40 10.20
CA ALA A 102 12.92 -6.65 10.62
C ALA A 102 12.03 -7.51 11.54
N ASP A 103 11.11 -6.89 12.27
CA ASP A 103 10.17 -7.60 13.15
C ASP A 103 9.09 -8.38 12.37
N TYR A 104 8.94 -8.11 11.05
CA TYR A 104 7.91 -8.72 10.18
C TYR A 104 8.46 -9.63 9.09
N ASP A 105 9.77 -9.94 9.10
CA ASP A 105 10.46 -10.78 8.12
C ASP A 105 10.29 -10.31 6.65
N LEU A 106 10.29 -8.99 6.45
CA LEU A 106 10.06 -8.37 5.13
C LEU A 106 11.31 -8.32 4.24
N ALA A 107 12.41 -8.93 4.64
CA ALA A 107 13.70 -8.86 3.94
C ALA A 107 13.67 -9.40 2.49
N ASN A 108 12.68 -10.23 2.15
CA ASN A 108 12.53 -10.82 0.82
C ASN A 108 11.38 -10.19 0.00
N ALA A 109 10.67 -9.22 0.55
CA ALA A 109 9.62 -8.49 -0.14
C ALA A 109 10.20 -7.27 -0.89
N ASP A 110 9.71 -6.98 -2.08
CA ASP A 110 9.99 -5.70 -2.76
C ASP A 110 9.18 -4.60 -2.06
N TRP A 111 9.70 -4.12 -0.92
CA TRP A 111 9.01 -3.20 -0.03
C TRP A 111 9.80 -1.92 0.18
N GLN A 112 9.21 -0.80 -0.21
CA GLN A 112 9.71 0.54 0.00
C GLN A 112 8.96 1.18 1.18
N PHE A 113 9.67 1.57 2.21
CA PHE A 113 9.09 2.34 3.31
C PHE A 113 9.63 3.77 3.24
N LEU A 114 8.76 4.71 2.83
CA LEU A 114 9.14 6.05 2.47
C LEU A 114 9.06 7.04 3.64
N THR A 115 10.03 7.94 3.69
CA THR A 115 10.19 9.00 4.70
C THR A 115 10.96 10.19 4.09
N GLY A 116 11.46 11.11 4.91
CA GLY A 116 12.33 12.22 4.46
C GLY A 116 11.59 13.48 4.01
N TYR A 117 10.28 13.49 4.12
CA TYR A 117 9.40 14.65 3.88
C TYR A 117 8.99 15.33 5.20
N SER A 118 8.33 16.47 5.13
CA SER A 118 7.77 17.14 6.30
C SER A 118 6.43 16.52 6.72
N GLN A 119 6.01 16.77 7.97
CA GLN A 119 4.71 16.33 8.47
C GLN A 119 3.56 16.92 7.66
N GLU A 120 3.62 18.23 7.33
CA GLU A 120 2.61 18.91 6.53
C GLU A 120 2.51 18.33 5.12
N GLU A 121 3.64 17.95 4.53
CA GLU A 121 3.70 17.35 3.20
C GLU A 121 2.99 16.00 3.17
N ILE A 122 3.24 15.10 4.12
CA ILE A 122 2.58 13.79 4.11
C ILE A 122 1.09 13.89 4.44
N GLU A 123 0.67 14.80 5.32
CA GLU A 123 -0.73 15.05 5.62
C GLU A 123 -1.48 15.53 4.36
N THR A 124 -0.87 16.46 3.61
CA THR A 124 -1.41 16.97 2.36
C THR A 124 -1.43 15.90 1.26
N PHE A 125 -0.29 15.21 1.07
CA PHE A 125 -0.15 14.15 0.07
C PHE A 125 -1.17 13.02 0.26
N ALA A 126 -1.34 12.54 1.49
CA ALA A 126 -2.31 11.50 1.81
C ALA A 126 -3.75 11.95 1.51
N GLN A 127 -4.10 13.19 1.90
CA GLN A 127 -5.45 13.73 1.69
C GLN A 127 -5.75 13.97 0.20
N GLU A 128 -4.82 14.55 -0.54
CA GLU A 128 -5.04 14.96 -1.93
C GLU A 128 -5.01 13.78 -2.89
N ASN A 129 -4.13 12.80 -2.68
CA ASN A 129 -3.96 11.68 -3.59
C ASN A 129 -4.79 10.45 -3.17
N PHE A 130 -4.75 10.07 -1.90
CA PHE A 130 -5.37 8.82 -1.40
C PHE A 130 -6.72 9.06 -0.72
N LYS A 131 -7.14 10.31 -0.56
CA LYS A 131 -8.31 10.71 0.25
C LYS A 131 -8.23 10.14 1.68
N ALA A 132 -7.01 9.91 2.14
CA ALA A 132 -6.68 9.34 3.43
C ALA A 132 -6.49 10.45 4.47
N LEU A 133 -7.11 10.28 5.64
CA LEU A 133 -6.81 11.15 6.77
C LEU A 133 -5.42 10.77 7.30
N VAL A 134 -4.55 11.75 7.41
CA VAL A 134 -3.32 11.71 8.22
C VAL A 134 -3.27 13.00 9.01
N ARG A 135 -3.13 12.90 10.32
CA ARG A 135 -3.04 14.07 11.20
C ARG A 135 -2.21 13.75 12.44
N LYS A 136 -1.12 14.47 12.62
CA LYS A 136 -0.35 14.45 13.86
C LYS A 136 -0.92 15.49 14.83
N PRO A 137 -1.45 15.09 16.00
CA PRO A 137 -1.94 16.05 17.00
C PRO A 137 -0.78 16.88 17.57
N GLU A 138 -1.10 18.09 18.04
CA GLU A 138 -0.11 18.97 18.67
C GLU A 138 0.47 18.37 19.97
N GLU A 139 -0.32 17.56 20.67
CA GLU A 139 0.10 16.85 21.87
C GLU A 139 -0.04 15.33 21.67
N GLY A 140 0.95 14.57 22.16
CA GLY A 140 0.97 13.11 22.07
C GLY A 140 1.94 12.58 21.03
N THR A 141 2.06 11.26 20.99
CA THR A 141 3.01 10.54 20.10
C THR A 141 2.32 9.71 19.02
N GLN A 142 0.99 9.61 19.08
CA GLN A 142 0.21 8.82 18.14
C GLN A 142 -0.32 9.72 17.03
N VAL A 143 -0.28 9.23 15.80
CA VAL A 143 -0.79 9.90 14.59
C VAL A 143 -2.09 9.26 14.17
N ASP A 144 -3.14 10.07 13.96
CA ASP A 144 -4.38 9.60 13.36
C ASP A 144 -4.13 9.32 11.87
N HIS A 145 -4.37 8.10 11.41
CA HIS A 145 -4.24 7.77 9.99
C HIS A 145 -5.29 6.76 9.52
N ALA A 146 -5.51 6.73 8.21
CA ALA A 146 -6.38 5.76 7.57
C ALA A 146 -5.81 4.33 7.67
N THR A 147 -6.68 3.33 7.81
CA THR A 147 -6.31 1.91 7.93
C THR A 147 -6.65 1.12 6.66
N TRP A 148 -6.40 1.73 5.52
CA TRP A 148 -6.69 1.16 4.20
C TRP A 148 -5.41 0.70 3.51
N PHE A 149 -5.54 -0.35 2.69
CA PHE A 149 -4.60 -0.73 1.65
C PHE A 149 -5.11 -0.20 0.32
N TYR A 150 -4.23 0.38 -0.48
CA TYR A 150 -4.55 0.94 -1.77
C TYR A 150 -3.85 0.16 -2.87
N LEU A 151 -4.62 -0.31 -3.85
CA LEU A 151 -4.09 -0.97 -5.03
C LEU A 151 -3.88 0.07 -6.13
N VAL A 152 -2.66 0.12 -6.65
CA VAL A 152 -2.25 1.05 -7.70
C VAL A 152 -1.83 0.28 -8.94
N ASP A 153 -2.28 0.72 -10.11
CA ASP A 153 -1.97 0.11 -11.39
C ASP A 153 -0.62 0.56 -11.96
N GLN A 154 -0.27 0.02 -13.12
CA GLN A 154 1.00 0.31 -13.82
C GLN A 154 1.12 1.76 -14.32
N ASP A 155 0.01 2.47 -14.45
CA ASP A 155 -0.03 3.89 -14.83
C ASP A 155 0.04 4.83 -13.63
N GLY A 156 0.17 4.30 -12.40
CA GLY A 156 0.22 5.07 -11.16
C GLY A 156 -1.13 5.58 -10.70
N LYS A 157 -2.22 4.91 -11.05
CA LYS A 157 -3.58 5.25 -10.60
C LYS A 157 -4.04 4.32 -9.48
N ILE A 158 -4.63 4.89 -8.44
CA ILE A 158 -5.30 4.12 -7.41
C ILE A 158 -6.60 3.55 -8.00
N VAL A 159 -6.67 2.23 -8.10
CA VAL A 159 -7.84 1.54 -8.66
C VAL A 159 -8.78 1.00 -7.61
N LYS A 160 -8.27 0.62 -6.43
CA LYS A 160 -9.11 0.16 -5.31
C LYS A 160 -8.51 0.52 -3.95
N ALA A 161 -9.38 0.52 -2.93
CA ALA A 161 -8.99 0.59 -1.53
C ALA A 161 -9.68 -0.53 -0.76
N TYR A 162 -8.93 -1.20 0.13
CA TYR A 162 -9.39 -2.33 0.94
C TYR A 162 -9.14 -2.10 2.42
N PRO A 163 -9.94 -2.65 3.33
CA PRO A 163 -9.61 -2.62 4.74
C PRO A 163 -8.27 -3.32 4.99
N GLY A 164 -7.33 -2.63 5.66
CA GLY A 164 -5.98 -3.15 5.95
C GLY A 164 -5.81 -3.65 7.38
N PHE A 165 -6.74 -3.33 8.28
CA PHE A 165 -6.64 -3.64 9.71
C PHE A 165 -7.40 -4.90 10.11
N GLN A 166 -8.70 -4.98 9.78
CA GLN A 166 -9.57 -6.11 10.09
C GLN A 166 -10.28 -6.57 8.81
N ASP A 167 -10.62 -7.86 8.74
CA ASP A 167 -11.36 -8.46 7.62
C ASP A 167 -10.73 -8.16 6.25
N VAL A 168 -9.38 -8.26 6.17
CA VAL A 168 -8.65 -8.03 4.93
C VAL A 168 -9.06 -9.04 3.86
N PRO A 169 -9.58 -8.60 2.70
CA PRO A 169 -10.10 -9.49 1.66
C PRO A 169 -8.97 -9.97 0.73
N TYR A 170 -8.08 -10.83 1.24
CA TYR A 170 -6.89 -11.28 0.51
C TYR A 170 -7.19 -11.85 -0.87
N GLU A 171 -8.24 -12.69 -0.99
CA GLU A 171 -8.64 -13.31 -2.26
C GLU A 171 -9.04 -12.25 -3.30
N ASP A 172 -9.80 -11.22 -2.90
CA ASP A 172 -10.21 -10.14 -3.79
C ASP A 172 -9.01 -9.31 -4.23
N ILE A 173 -8.09 -8.98 -3.30
CA ILE A 173 -6.86 -8.22 -3.60
C ILE A 173 -5.99 -8.99 -4.61
N ILE A 174 -5.76 -10.29 -4.37
CA ILE A 174 -4.96 -11.14 -5.26
C ILE A 174 -5.60 -11.24 -6.64
N ASN A 175 -6.93 -11.39 -6.71
CA ASN A 175 -7.64 -11.45 -7.99
C ASN A 175 -7.53 -10.13 -8.76
N ASP A 176 -7.68 -8.98 -8.10
CA ASP A 176 -7.57 -7.67 -8.72
C ASP A 176 -6.13 -7.40 -9.20
N ILE A 177 -5.10 -7.79 -8.44
CA ILE A 177 -3.70 -7.74 -8.86
C ILE A 177 -3.48 -8.58 -10.13
N LYS A 178 -4.00 -9.83 -10.17
CA LYS A 178 -3.90 -10.70 -11.35
C LYS A 178 -4.60 -10.13 -12.58
N ILE A 179 -5.67 -9.36 -12.40
CA ILE A 179 -6.36 -8.65 -13.49
C ILE A 179 -5.44 -7.55 -14.04
N LEU A 180 -4.88 -6.72 -13.17
CA LEU A 180 -3.99 -5.62 -13.57
C LEU A 180 -2.74 -6.11 -14.30
N GLN A 181 -2.14 -7.23 -13.86
CA GLN A 181 -0.94 -7.77 -14.50
C GLN A 181 -1.18 -8.36 -15.90
N LYS A 182 -2.43 -8.54 -16.32
CA LYS A 182 -2.82 -9.05 -17.65
C LYS A 182 -3.27 -7.96 -18.61
N SER A 183 -3.45 -6.74 -18.13
CA SER A 183 -3.98 -5.61 -18.90
C SER A 183 -2.92 -4.85 -19.72
#